data_fd8e9eeff9e481c7e585c3f63af1bf31
#
_entry.id   fd8e9eeff9e481c7e585c3f63af1bf31
#
_cell.length_a   1.000
_cell.length_b   1.000
_cell.length_c   1.000
_cell.angle_alpha   90.00
_cell.angle_beta   90.00
_cell.angle_gamma   90.00
#
_symmetry.space_group_name_H-M   'P 1'
#
loop_
_entity.id
_entity.type
_entity.pdbx_description
1 polymer ?
#
loop_
_entity_poly.entity_id
_entity_poly.type
_entity_poly.pdbx_seq_one_letter_code
_entity_poly.pdbx_strand_id
1 'polypeptide(L)'
;SKVLSGFYPDFAKEIGAKAADAFDLGVQYPGACQTAPGSAPYFYEEDNWVDDMQLAAVELYKSTKDEKYMKLAVNYGRMEPVTPWMGADSARHYQWYPFMNVGHYRLGNSTDKRVSDEFKRNMRTGIERVFEKAKENPFLNGIPYIWCSNNLVAALLTQ
;
A
#
# COMPACT_ATOMS: atom_id res chain seq x y z
N SER A 1 15.44 6.35 6.09
CA SER A 1 16.34 6.91 7.11
C SER A 1 16.97 5.83 8.00
N LYS A 2 16.19 4.85 8.47
CA LYS A 2 16.70 3.80 9.38
C LYS A 2 17.92 3.03 8.82
N VAL A 3 17.91 2.66 7.56
CA VAL A 3 19.01 1.94 6.91
C VAL A 3 20.28 2.80 6.85
N LEU A 4 20.12 4.10 6.65
CA LEU A 4 21.23 5.05 6.54
C LEU A 4 21.78 5.52 7.89
N SER A 5 21.02 5.33 8.97
CA SER A 5 21.40 5.89 10.29
C SER A 5 22.72 5.34 10.84
N GLY A 6 23.11 4.12 10.46
CA GLY A 6 24.39 3.53 10.83
C GLY A 6 25.60 4.05 10.04
N PHE A 7 25.37 4.66 8.88
CA PHE A 7 26.43 5.13 7.97
C PHE A 7 26.45 6.65 7.85
N TYR A 8 25.28 7.27 7.82
CA TYR A 8 25.11 8.72 7.61
C TYR A 8 24.04 9.26 8.56
N PRO A 9 24.34 9.38 9.88
CA PRO A 9 23.32 9.70 10.88
C PRO A 9 22.65 11.06 10.68
N ASP A 10 23.40 12.11 10.34
CA ASP A 10 22.84 13.44 10.12
C ASP A 10 21.92 13.49 8.90
N PHE A 11 22.34 12.87 7.80
CA PHE A 11 21.52 12.74 6.60
C PHE A 11 20.26 11.89 6.84
N ALA A 12 20.40 10.81 7.59
CA ALA A 12 19.25 9.99 7.98
C ALA A 12 18.24 10.77 8.82
N LYS A 13 18.72 11.64 9.72
CA LYS A 13 17.87 12.52 10.53
C LYS A 13 17.14 13.56 9.66
N GLU A 14 17.85 14.20 8.74
CA GLU A 14 17.27 15.17 7.80
C GLU A 14 16.17 14.54 6.93
N ILE A 15 16.45 13.38 6.32
CA ILE A 15 15.46 12.65 5.52
C ILE A 15 14.26 12.23 6.37
N GLY A 16 14.49 11.83 7.62
CA GLY A 16 13.41 11.46 8.54
C GLY A 16 12.47 12.63 8.83
N ALA A 17 13.01 13.83 9.05
CA ALA A 17 12.23 15.04 9.22
C ALA A 17 11.42 15.39 7.96
N LYS A 18 12.06 15.40 6.80
CA LYS A 18 11.39 15.65 5.52
C LYS A 18 10.28 14.63 5.23
N ALA A 19 10.46 13.37 5.60
CA ALA A 19 9.43 12.35 5.44
C ALA A 19 8.20 12.62 6.34
N ALA A 20 8.41 13.10 7.56
CA ALA A 20 7.32 13.50 8.44
C ALA A 20 6.58 14.73 7.90
N ASP A 21 7.30 15.75 7.44
CA ASP A 21 6.72 16.95 6.84
C ASP A 21 5.90 16.62 5.58
N ALA A 22 6.41 15.75 4.72
CA ALA A 22 5.71 15.28 3.53
C ALA A 22 4.44 14.50 3.88
N PHE A 23 4.49 13.66 4.92
CA PHE A 23 3.32 12.95 5.41
C PHE A 23 2.26 13.91 5.96
N ASP A 24 2.66 14.89 6.77
CA ASP A 24 1.75 15.88 7.33
C ASP A 24 1.11 16.74 6.22
N LEU A 25 1.86 17.03 5.12
CA LEU A 25 1.29 17.65 3.92
C LEU A 25 0.21 16.77 3.27
N GLY A 26 0.47 15.47 3.13
CA GLY A 26 -0.53 14.51 2.60
C GLY A 26 -1.77 14.41 3.49
N VAL A 27 -1.62 14.51 4.80
CA VAL A 27 -2.77 14.58 5.74
C VAL A 27 -3.58 15.86 5.54
N GLN A 28 -2.91 16.97 5.30
CA GLN A 28 -3.56 18.27 5.11
C GLN A 28 -4.27 18.39 3.75
N TYR A 29 -3.70 17.77 2.72
CA TYR A 29 -4.20 17.83 1.34
C TYR A 29 -4.37 16.41 0.78
N PRO A 30 -5.36 15.65 1.28
CA PRO A 30 -5.56 14.27 0.85
C PRO A 30 -6.05 14.20 -0.58
N GLY A 31 -5.58 13.22 -1.32
CA GLY A 31 -5.99 12.97 -2.69
C GLY A 31 -4.86 12.43 -3.56
N ALA A 32 -5.23 11.82 -4.66
CA ALA A 32 -4.27 11.42 -5.68
C ALA A 32 -3.83 12.63 -6.49
N CYS A 33 -2.54 12.74 -6.78
CA CYS A 33 -2.03 13.74 -7.69
C CYS A 33 -1.07 13.10 -8.69
N GLN A 34 -1.07 13.62 -9.90
CA GLN A 34 -0.13 13.20 -10.91
C GLN A 34 1.28 13.66 -10.53
N THR A 35 2.21 12.72 -10.41
CA THR A 35 3.58 13.00 -9.98
C THR A 35 4.55 13.27 -11.12
N ALA A 36 4.20 12.89 -12.36
CA ALA A 36 5.05 13.13 -13.52
C ALA A 36 4.63 14.41 -14.25
N PRO A 37 5.51 15.42 -14.38
CA PRO A 37 5.23 16.58 -15.19
C PRO A 37 5.31 16.21 -16.68
N GLY A 38 4.27 16.52 -17.44
CA GLY A 38 4.24 16.40 -18.87
C GLY A 38 3.59 15.14 -19.43
N SER A 39 3.43 15.14 -20.75
CA SER A 39 2.81 14.05 -21.51
C SER A 39 3.84 13.02 -21.94
N ALA A 40 4.52 12.38 -20.98
CA ALA A 40 5.28 11.20 -21.31
C ALA A 40 4.32 10.11 -21.82
N PRO A 41 4.76 9.13 -22.64
CA PRO A 41 3.88 8.02 -23.00
C PRO A 41 3.41 7.23 -21.78
N TYR A 42 4.01 7.46 -20.63
CA TYR A 42 3.68 6.81 -19.35
C TYR A 42 3.65 7.87 -18.26
N PHE A 43 2.48 8.19 -17.76
CA PHE A 43 2.33 8.80 -16.46
C PHE A 43 1.48 7.86 -15.60
N TYR A 44 1.88 7.74 -14.36
CA TYR A 44 1.16 6.94 -13.39
C TYR A 44 0.02 7.79 -12.87
N GLU A 45 -1.17 7.49 -13.33
CA GLU A 45 -2.42 8.06 -12.83
C GLU A 45 -3.03 7.09 -11.87
N GLU A 46 -2.84 7.30 -10.60
CA GLU A 46 -3.52 6.53 -9.56
C GLU A 46 -4.80 7.22 -9.14
N ASP A 47 -5.86 6.44 -8.95
CA ASP A 47 -7.14 6.93 -8.47
C ASP A 47 -7.22 6.84 -6.93
N ASN A 48 -6.20 6.23 -6.30
CA ASN A 48 -6.15 5.98 -4.87
C ASN A 48 -4.84 6.53 -4.26
N TRP A 49 -4.91 6.91 -3.02
CA TRP A 49 -3.82 7.48 -2.23
C TRP A 49 -3.80 6.91 -0.79
N VAL A 50 -4.83 6.13 -0.45
CA VAL A 50 -5.08 5.69 0.93
C VAL A 50 -4.02 4.69 1.39
N ASP A 51 -3.62 3.77 0.54
CA ASP A 51 -2.58 2.78 0.84
C ASP A 51 -1.18 3.41 0.92
N ASP A 52 -0.90 4.45 0.13
CA ASP A 52 0.32 5.23 0.23
C ASP A 52 0.43 5.90 1.61
N MET A 53 -0.66 6.54 2.05
CA MET A 53 -0.71 7.16 3.37
C MET A 53 -0.65 6.12 4.49
N GLN A 54 -1.27 4.95 4.30
CA GLN A 54 -1.15 3.83 5.23
C GLN A 54 0.30 3.37 5.36
N LEU A 55 0.96 3.12 4.25
CA LEU A 55 2.35 2.66 4.22
C LEU A 55 3.28 3.71 4.83
N ALA A 56 3.13 4.97 4.44
CA ALA A 56 3.94 6.07 4.98
C ALA A 56 3.78 6.18 6.50
N ALA A 57 2.56 6.09 7.02
CA ALA A 57 2.29 6.13 8.46
C ALA A 57 2.95 4.94 9.20
N VAL A 58 2.84 3.72 8.68
CA VAL A 58 3.50 2.54 9.28
C VAL A 58 5.02 2.72 9.32
N GLU A 59 5.63 3.18 8.25
CA GLU A 59 7.09 3.36 8.20
C GLU A 59 7.55 4.52 9.11
N LEU A 60 6.75 5.57 9.27
CA LEU A 60 7.01 6.64 10.25
C LEU A 60 6.89 6.10 11.69
N TYR A 61 5.87 5.29 12.00
CA TYR A 61 5.76 4.63 13.29
C TYR A 61 6.99 3.76 13.59
N LYS A 62 7.45 2.97 12.63
CA LYS A 62 8.64 2.12 12.79
C LYS A 62 9.91 2.91 13.09
N SER A 63 10.02 4.11 12.55
CA SER A 63 11.19 4.96 12.73
C SER A 63 11.14 5.85 13.98
N THR A 64 9.96 6.37 14.32
CA THR A 64 9.77 7.34 15.40
C THR A 64 9.25 6.73 16.70
N LYS A 65 8.52 5.60 16.61
CA LYS A 65 7.75 5.01 17.72
C LYS A 65 6.62 5.89 18.25
N ASP A 66 6.25 6.92 17.51
CA ASP A 66 5.13 7.78 17.89
C ASP A 66 3.80 7.09 17.51
N GLU A 67 2.99 6.79 18.52
CA GLU A 67 1.71 6.09 18.40
C GLU A 67 0.69 6.82 17.52
N LYS A 68 0.85 8.13 17.28
CA LYS A 68 -0.01 8.86 16.34
C LYS A 68 0.04 8.24 14.95
N TYR A 69 1.22 7.82 14.49
CA TYR A 69 1.38 7.21 13.18
C TYR A 69 0.79 5.82 13.09
N MET A 70 0.86 5.02 14.16
CA MET A 70 0.18 3.72 14.20
C MET A 70 -1.34 3.89 14.09
N LYS A 71 -1.91 4.84 14.82
CA LYS A 71 -3.35 5.14 14.75
C LYS A 71 -3.77 5.58 13.34
N LEU A 72 -2.98 6.44 12.70
CA LEU A 72 -3.24 6.90 11.34
C LEU A 72 -3.12 5.74 10.34
N ALA A 73 -2.11 4.89 10.45
CA ALA A 73 -1.94 3.72 9.60
C ALA A 73 -3.15 2.78 9.67
N VAL A 74 -3.64 2.49 10.87
CA VAL A 74 -4.84 1.66 11.08
C VAL A 74 -6.07 2.34 10.48
N ASN A 75 -6.22 3.65 10.66
CA ASN A 75 -7.36 4.39 10.11
C ASN A 75 -7.38 4.37 8.59
N TYR A 76 -6.24 4.66 7.94
CA TYR A 76 -6.14 4.58 6.48
C TYR A 76 -6.40 3.15 5.98
N GLY A 77 -5.84 2.14 6.62
CA GLY A 77 -6.10 0.76 6.23
C GLY A 77 -7.56 0.32 6.39
N ARG A 78 -8.32 0.93 7.32
CA ARG A 78 -9.76 0.71 7.47
C ARG A 78 -10.61 1.45 6.45
N MET A 79 -10.09 2.52 5.86
CA MET A 79 -10.76 3.19 4.73
C MET A 79 -10.76 2.30 3.48
N GLU A 80 -9.76 1.43 3.35
CA GLU A 80 -9.64 0.49 2.25
C GLU A 80 -9.27 -0.91 2.76
N PRO A 81 -10.20 -1.60 3.43
CA PRO A 81 -9.91 -2.89 4.07
C PRO A 81 -9.55 -4.00 3.06
N VAL A 82 -10.10 -3.93 1.86
CA VAL A 82 -9.80 -4.86 0.76
C VAL A 82 -9.32 -4.05 -0.44
N THR A 83 -8.11 -4.35 -0.89
CA THR A 83 -7.48 -3.63 -1.99
C THR A 83 -8.27 -3.75 -3.29
N PRO A 84 -8.49 -2.66 -4.04
CA PRO A 84 -9.40 -2.64 -5.18
C PRO A 84 -9.08 -3.67 -6.27
N TRP A 85 -7.81 -3.84 -6.63
CA TRP A 85 -7.43 -4.75 -7.69
C TRP A 85 -7.64 -6.24 -7.36
N MET A 86 -7.65 -6.59 -6.07
CA MET A 86 -7.97 -7.94 -5.62
C MET A 86 -9.46 -8.18 -5.48
N GLY A 87 -10.24 -7.18 -5.14
CA GLY A 87 -11.64 -7.32 -4.77
C GLY A 87 -12.65 -6.61 -5.66
N ALA A 88 -12.20 -5.67 -6.49
CA ALA A 88 -13.05 -4.87 -7.37
C ALA A 88 -12.73 -5.11 -8.84
N ASP A 89 -13.57 -4.60 -9.71
CA ASP A 89 -13.38 -4.69 -11.16
C ASP A 89 -12.28 -3.76 -11.68
N SER A 90 -11.94 -2.75 -10.91
CA SER A 90 -10.85 -1.83 -11.21
C SER A 90 -9.52 -2.40 -10.71
N ALA A 91 -8.61 -2.67 -11.62
CA ALA A 91 -7.24 -3.10 -11.32
C ALA A 91 -6.22 -1.96 -11.39
N ARG A 92 -6.67 -0.72 -11.61
CA ARG A 92 -5.78 0.41 -11.96
C ARG A 92 -4.79 0.74 -10.87
N HIS A 93 -5.16 0.56 -9.64
CA HIS A 93 -4.39 0.94 -8.48
C HIS A 93 -3.05 0.19 -8.36
N TYR A 94 -3.09 -1.14 -8.23
CA TYR A 94 -1.87 -1.96 -8.05
C TYR A 94 -1.24 -2.47 -9.36
N GLN A 95 -1.78 -2.12 -10.51
CA GLN A 95 -1.18 -2.52 -11.79
C GLN A 95 0.13 -1.79 -12.08
N TRP A 96 0.40 -0.68 -11.40
CA TRP A 96 1.58 0.12 -11.62
C TRP A 96 2.73 -0.26 -10.69
N TYR A 97 2.63 0.03 -9.42
CA TYR A 97 3.64 -0.28 -8.41
C TYR A 97 3.17 0.28 -7.05
N PRO A 98 3.30 -0.47 -5.94
CA PRO A 98 4.07 -1.71 -5.74
C PRO A 98 3.37 -3.04 -6.04
N PHE A 99 2.26 -3.14 -6.68
CA PHE A 99 1.49 -4.35 -7.01
C PHE A 99 0.93 -5.14 -5.81
N MET A 100 1.21 -4.78 -4.58
CA MET A 100 0.73 -5.45 -3.38
C MET A 100 0.52 -4.46 -2.25
N ASN A 101 -0.40 -4.75 -1.34
CA ASN A 101 -0.66 -3.88 -0.19
C ASN A 101 0.40 -4.07 0.91
N VAL A 102 1.51 -3.35 0.77
CA VAL A 102 2.61 -3.39 1.75
C VAL A 102 2.18 -2.80 3.10
N GLY A 103 1.29 -1.81 3.11
CA GLY A 103 0.73 -1.23 4.34
C GLY A 103 -0.03 -2.27 5.16
N HIS A 104 -0.93 -3.03 4.53
CA HIS A 104 -1.65 -4.14 5.18
C HIS A 104 -0.70 -5.23 5.68
N TYR A 105 0.28 -5.62 4.87
CA TYR A 105 1.30 -6.57 5.28
C TYR A 105 2.05 -6.12 6.54
N ARG A 106 2.44 -4.84 6.61
CA ARG A 106 3.10 -4.25 7.78
C ARG A 106 2.23 -4.30 9.02
N LEU A 107 0.96 -3.93 8.90
CA LEU A 107 0.00 -3.98 10.02
C LEU A 107 -0.35 -5.42 10.40
N GLY A 108 -0.42 -6.34 9.45
CA GLY A 108 -0.58 -7.77 9.70
C GLY A 108 0.56 -8.39 10.52
N ASN A 109 1.74 -7.74 10.52
CA ASN A 109 2.88 -8.11 11.37
C ASN A 109 3.04 -7.20 12.60
N SER A 110 2.00 -6.47 13.00
CA SER A 110 1.99 -5.66 14.22
C SER A 110 2.10 -6.53 15.47
N THR A 111 2.70 -5.97 16.52
CA THR A 111 2.71 -6.57 17.86
C THR A 111 1.34 -6.51 18.55
N ASP A 112 0.49 -5.54 18.18
CA ASP A 112 -0.91 -5.57 18.60
C ASP A 112 -1.66 -6.68 17.85
N LYS A 113 -2.05 -7.70 18.61
CA LYS A 113 -2.70 -8.89 18.04
C LYS A 113 -4.02 -8.55 17.35
N ARG A 114 -4.80 -7.58 17.86
CA ARG A 114 -6.07 -7.17 17.25
C ARG A 114 -5.84 -6.55 15.88
N VAL A 115 -4.89 -5.62 15.79
CA VAL A 115 -4.48 -5.00 14.52
C VAL A 115 -3.94 -6.07 13.56
N SER A 116 -3.04 -6.93 14.04
CA SER A 116 -2.48 -8.01 13.22
C SER A 116 -3.56 -8.93 12.65
N ASP A 117 -4.47 -9.41 13.48
CA ASP A 117 -5.54 -10.32 13.06
C ASP A 117 -6.53 -9.63 12.08
N GLU A 118 -6.83 -8.34 12.29
CA GLU A 118 -7.66 -7.54 11.40
C GLU A 118 -7.07 -7.46 9.99
N PHE A 119 -5.82 -7.03 9.86
CA PHE A 119 -5.20 -6.82 8.55
C PHE A 119 -4.84 -8.12 7.84
N LYS A 120 -4.53 -9.19 8.57
CA LYS A 120 -4.43 -10.54 7.99
C LYS A 120 -5.75 -11.02 7.40
N ARG A 121 -6.88 -10.77 8.10
CA ARG A 121 -8.21 -11.09 7.54
C ARG A 121 -8.51 -10.27 6.29
N ASN A 122 -8.18 -8.98 6.30
CA ASN A 122 -8.40 -8.10 5.15
C ASN A 122 -7.65 -8.60 3.91
N MET A 123 -6.37 -8.94 4.07
CA MET A 123 -5.57 -9.51 2.98
C MET A 123 -6.15 -10.85 2.50
N ARG A 124 -6.52 -11.73 3.43
CA ARG A 124 -7.15 -13.02 3.09
C ARG A 124 -8.46 -12.82 2.31
N THR A 125 -9.30 -11.89 2.75
CA THR A 125 -10.55 -11.57 2.05
C THR A 125 -10.29 -11.10 0.61
N GLY A 126 -9.23 -10.31 0.39
CA GLY A 126 -8.82 -9.92 -0.96
C GLY A 126 -8.45 -11.11 -1.83
N ILE A 127 -7.64 -12.04 -1.29
CA ILE A 127 -7.24 -13.27 -2.00
C ILE A 127 -8.47 -14.15 -2.29
N GLU A 128 -9.35 -14.32 -1.31
CA GLU A 128 -10.59 -15.11 -1.47
C GLU A 128 -11.48 -14.55 -2.59
N ARG A 129 -11.61 -13.23 -2.69
CA ARG A 129 -12.36 -12.59 -3.78
C ARG A 129 -11.74 -12.86 -5.16
N VAL A 130 -10.42 -12.80 -5.28
CA VAL A 130 -9.72 -13.17 -6.52
C VAL A 130 -9.97 -14.65 -6.84
N PHE A 131 -9.95 -15.52 -5.85
CA PHE A 131 -10.21 -16.94 -6.04
C PHE A 131 -11.66 -17.22 -6.49
N GLU A 132 -12.66 -16.55 -5.91
CA GLU A 132 -14.04 -16.67 -6.37
C GLU A 132 -14.19 -16.21 -7.81
N LYS A 133 -13.58 -15.07 -8.18
CA LYS A 133 -13.57 -14.57 -9.56
C LYS A 133 -12.88 -15.56 -10.51
N ALA A 134 -11.84 -16.25 -10.05
CA ALA A 134 -11.16 -17.27 -10.87
C ALA A 134 -12.08 -18.44 -11.25
N LYS A 135 -13.02 -18.82 -10.41
CA LYS A 135 -13.96 -19.92 -10.70
C LYS A 135 -14.90 -19.63 -11.87
N GLU A 136 -15.12 -18.35 -12.17
CA GLU A 136 -15.96 -17.92 -13.29
C GLU A 136 -15.23 -17.94 -14.64
N ASN A 137 -13.91 -18.16 -14.60
CA ASN A 137 -13.05 -18.14 -15.77
C ASN A 137 -12.60 -19.56 -16.14
N PRO A 138 -12.78 -20.02 -17.42
CA PRO A 138 -12.36 -21.35 -17.85
C PRO A 138 -10.86 -21.67 -17.63
N PHE A 139 -10.03 -20.61 -17.56
CA PHE A 139 -8.60 -20.73 -17.30
C PHE A 139 -8.25 -20.58 -15.81
N LEU A 140 -9.26 -20.51 -14.94
CA LEU A 140 -9.10 -20.29 -13.48
C LEU A 140 -8.23 -19.06 -13.16
N ASN A 141 -8.38 -18.00 -13.94
CA ASN A 141 -7.66 -16.76 -13.76
C ASN A 141 -8.56 -15.67 -13.13
N GLY A 142 -8.31 -15.33 -11.87
CA GLY A 142 -9.01 -14.27 -11.17
C GLY A 142 -8.35 -12.89 -11.28
N ILE A 143 -7.16 -12.82 -11.86
CA ILE A 143 -6.43 -11.58 -12.11
C ILE A 143 -6.80 -11.05 -13.49
N PRO A 144 -7.03 -9.74 -13.66
CA PRO A 144 -7.32 -9.17 -14.98
C PRO A 144 -6.15 -9.44 -15.96
N TYR A 145 -6.49 -9.80 -17.19
CA TYR A 145 -5.51 -9.93 -18.26
C TYR A 145 -5.31 -8.55 -18.90
N ILE A 146 -4.38 -7.81 -18.33
CA ILE A 146 -4.01 -6.45 -18.73
C ILE A 146 -2.50 -6.33 -18.85
N TRP A 147 -2.00 -5.15 -19.19
CA TRP A 147 -0.58 -4.86 -19.13
C TRP A 147 -0.02 -5.21 -17.73
N CYS A 148 1.13 -5.86 -17.69
CA CYS A 148 1.75 -6.38 -16.44
C CYS A 148 0.98 -7.51 -15.72
N SER A 149 0.08 -8.24 -16.36
CA SER A 149 -0.68 -9.31 -15.71
C SER A 149 0.22 -10.34 -14.98
N ASN A 150 1.40 -10.65 -15.51
CA ASN A 150 2.35 -11.55 -14.86
C ASN A 150 2.87 -10.98 -13.52
N ASN A 151 3.10 -9.66 -13.46
CA ASN A 151 3.54 -9.01 -12.22
C ASN A 151 2.41 -9.00 -11.19
N LEU A 152 1.16 -8.81 -11.63
CA LEU A 152 -0.01 -8.89 -10.74
C LEU A 152 -0.20 -10.30 -10.17
N VAL A 153 -0.03 -11.33 -11.01
CA VAL A 153 -0.07 -12.74 -10.54
C VAL A 153 1.04 -13.01 -9.54
N ALA A 154 2.27 -12.57 -9.84
CA ALA A 154 3.39 -12.72 -8.91
C ALA A 154 3.14 -11.98 -7.59
N ALA A 155 2.58 -10.77 -7.63
CA ALA A 155 2.22 -10.00 -6.45
C ALA A 155 1.16 -10.72 -5.60
N LEU A 156 0.11 -11.28 -6.24
CA LEU A 156 -0.91 -12.06 -5.53
C LEU A 156 -0.30 -13.29 -4.83
N LEU A 157 0.63 -13.99 -5.50
CA LEU A 157 1.29 -15.16 -4.94
C LEU A 157 2.19 -14.85 -3.74
N THR A 158 2.59 -13.60 -3.56
CA THR A 158 3.45 -13.17 -2.44
C THR A 158 2.66 -12.65 -1.24
N GLN A 159 1.37 -12.47 -1.37
CA GLN A 159 0.47 -12.05 -0.28
C GLN A 159 -0.02 -13.22 0.55
#